data_15e0693e4b8b2cbb8bf8d13efd1c93cf
#
_entry.id   15e0693e4b8b2cbb8bf8d13efd1c93cf
#
_cell.length_a   1.000
_cell.length_b   1.000
_cell.length_c   1.000
_cell.angle_alpha   90.00
_cell.angle_beta   90.00
_cell.angle_gamma   90.00
#
_symmetry.space_group_name_H-M   'P 1'
#
loop_
_entity.id
_entity.type
_entity.pdbx_description
1 polymer ?
#
loop_
_entity_poly.entity_id
_entity_poly.type
_entity_poly.pdbx_seq_one_letter_code
_entity_poly.pdbx_strand_id
1 'polypeptide(L)' 'MKIKPIVGIITSETVGFNGRQLSHSAGKRYVDAVMNFADVVPILIPACIRKSDLGTLLDVLDGVVLTGGRAN' A
#
# COMPACT_ATOMS: atom_id res chain seq x y z
N MET A 1 3.98 -2.94 -22.29
CA MET A 1 4.25 -1.52 -22.05
C MET A 1 3.29 -0.95 -21.02
N LYS A 2 3.84 -0.24 -20.09
CA LYS A 2 3.07 0.32 -18.99
C LYS A 2 2.53 1.69 -19.41
N ILE A 3 1.23 1.88 -19.33
CA ILE A 3 0.62 3.15 -19.69
C ILE A 3 0.55 4.11 -18.53
N LYS A 4 0.29 3.58 -17.34
CA LYS A 4 0.20 4.39 -16.15
C LYS A 4 1.27 3.99 -15.15
N PRO A 5 1.72 4.93 -14.33
CA PRO A 5 2.65 4.57 -13.26
C PRO A 5 2.00 3.62 -12.27
N ILE A 6 2.81 2.78 -11.68
CA ILE A 6 2.37 1.85 -10.66
C ILE A 6 2.91 2.33 -9.33
N VAL A 7 2.01 2.56 -8.38
CA VAL A 7 2.39 3.08 -7.07
C VAL A 7 2.03 2.09 -5.99
N GLY A 8 3.00 1.76 -5.15
CA GLY A 8 2.76 0.88 -4.03
C GLY A 8 2.26 1.65 -2.83
N ILE A 9 1.30 1.10 -2.14
CA ILE A 9 0.76 1.70 -0.93
C ILE A 9 1.05 0.74 0.22
N ILE A 10 1.90 1.16 1.14
CA ILE A 10 2.24 0.33 2.29
C ILE A 10 1.03 0.29 3.21
N THR A 11 0.57 -0.90 3.52
CA THR A 11 -0.62 -1.08 4.33
C THR A 11 -0.30 -1.01 5.81
N SER A 12 -1.36 -0.95 6.61
CA SER A 12 -1.26 -1.08 8.06
C SER A 12 -1.79 -2.44 8.46
N GLU A 13 -1.27 -2.95 9.57
CA GLU A 13 -1.80 -4.18 10.11
C GLU A 13 -2.97 -3.83 11.00
N THR A 14 -4.11 -4.47 10.77
CA THR A 14 -5.31 -4.19 11.54
C THR A 14 -5.86 -5.48 12.11
N VAL A 15 -6.61 -5.34 13.21
CA VAL A 15 -7.27 -6.47 13.82
C VAL A 15 -8.67 -6.57 13.24
N GLY A 16 -9.00 -7.73 12.77
CA GLY A 16 -10.30 -7.94 12.16
C GLY A 16 -11.41 -8.02 13.19
N PHE A 17 -12.58 -8.28 12.68
CA PHE A 17 -13.77 -8.37 13.49
C PHE A 17 -13.59 -9.35 14.63
N ASN A 18 -14.00 -8.98 15.81
CA ASN A 18 -13.89 -9.80 17.01
C ASN A 18 -12.44 -10.07 17.44
N GLY A 19 -11.50 -9.34 16.91
CA GLY A 19 -10.12 -9.50 17.32
C GLY A 19 -9.49 -10.81 16.92
N ARG A 20 -10.13 -11.54 16.03
CA ARG A 20 -9.63 -12.88 15.70
C ARG A 20 -8.77 -12.95 14.47
N GLN A 21 -8.80 -11.94 13.66
CA GLN A 21 -8.09 -12.00 12.41
C GLN A 21 -7.25 -10.74 12.21
N LEU A 22 -5.99 -10.94 11.91
CA LEU A 22 -5.13 -9.82 11.55
C LEU A 22 -5.16 -9.67 10.05
N SER A 23 -5.17 -8.44 9.61
CA SER A 23 -5.22 -8.12 8.19
C SER A 23 -4.28 -7.00 7.86
N HIS A 24 -3.86 -6.95 6.62
CA HIS A 24 -3.13 -5.80 6.11
C HIS A 24 -4.08 -4.99 5.26
N SER A 25 -4.23 -3.72 5.57
CA SER A 25 -5.20 -2.91 4.86
C SER A 25 -4.72 -1.48 4.72
N ALA A 26 -5.31 -0.79 3.76
CA ALA A 26 -5.10 0.64 3.60
C ALA A 26 -6.47 1.28 3.57
N GLY A 27 -6.58 2.47 4.12
CA GLY A 27 -7.85 3.17 4.10
C GLY A 27 -8.30 3.45 2.68
N LYS A 28 -9.56 3.19 2.42
CA LYS A 28 -10.11 3.43 1.10
C LYS A 28 -9.89 4.86 0.65
N ARG A 29 -9.95 5.79 1.58
CA ARG A 29 -9.77 7.19 1.27
C ARG A 29 -8.38 7.47 0.69
N TYR A 30 -7.36 6.82 1.22
CA TYR A 30 -6.01 6.98 0.71
C TYR A 30 -5.87 6.39 -0.68
N VAL A 31 -6.46 5.21 -0.87
CA VAL A 31 -6.39 4.56 -2.17
C VAL A 31 -7.09 5.40 -3.23
N ASP A 32 -8.29 5.89 -2.90
CA ASP A 32 -9.05 6.72 -3.81
C ASP A 32 -8.30 8.02 -4.15
N ALA A 33 -7.67 8.61 -3.13
CA ALA A 33 -6.93 9.84 -3.35
C ALA A 33 -5.76 9.62 -4.30
N VAL A 34 -5.03 8.56 -4.09
CA VAL A 34 -3.88 8.24 -4.94
C VAL A 34 -4.34 8.04 -6.38
N MET A 35 -5.40 7.28 -6.56
CA MET A 35 -5.92 7.02 -7.90
C MET A 35 -6.41 8.27 -8.60
N ASN A 36 -7.14 9.11 -7.86
CA ASN A 36 -7.77 10.26 -8.47
C ASN A 36 -6.82 11.41 -8.73
N PHE A 37 -5.87 11.62 -7.83
CA PHE A 37 -4.95 12.73 -8.00
C PHE A 37 -3.80 12.42 -8.90
N ALA A 38 -3.29 11.20 -8.82
CA ALA A 38 -2.08 10.86 -9.54
C ALA A 38 -2.34 10.06 -10.80
N ASP A 39 -3.56 9.56 -10.97
CA ASP A 39 -3.91 8.76 -12.14
C ASP A 39 -2.93 7.60 -12.29
N VAL A 40 -2.77 6.83 -11.23
CA VAL A 40 -1.84 5.72 -11.18
C VAL A 40 -2.57 4.42 -10.87
N VAL A 41 -1.87 3.33 -11.06
CA VAL A 41 -2.38 2.02 -10.67
C VAL A 41 -1.88 1.74 -9.26
N PRO A 42 -2.77 1.59 -8.28
CA PRO A 42 -2.34 1.34 -6.90
C PRO A 42 -2.16 -0.15 -6.64
N ILE A 43 -1.16 -0.47 -5.86
CA ILE A 43 -0.91 -1.82 -5.41
C ILE A 43 -0.69 -1.78 -3.91
N LEU A 44 -1.42 -2.60 -3.17
CA LEU A 44 -1.24 -2.65 -1.72
C LEU A 44 -0.06 -3.55 -1.38
N ILE A 45 0.79 -3.08 -0.50
CA ILE A 45 1.99 -3.81 -0.08
C ILE A 45 1.86 -4.14 1.40
N PRO A 46 2.04 -5.41 1.78
CA PRO A 46 1.92 -5.79 3.18
C PRO A 46 2.91 -5.02 4.05
N ALA A 47 2.44 -4.61 5.22
CA ALA A 47 3.31 -3.87 6.14
C ALA A 47 4.49 -4.69 6.61
N CYS A 48 4.38 -6.01 6.59
CA CYS A 48 5.44 -6.89 7.08
C CYS A 48 6.41 -7.34 5.98
N ILE A 49 6.36 -6.70 4.82
CA ILE A 49 7.25 -7.12 3.74
C ILE A 49 8.70 -7.02 4.17
N ARG A 50 9.52 -7.97 3.75
CA ARG A 50 10.94 -7.94 4.09
C ARG A 50 11.66 -6.91 3.24
N LYS A 51 12.74 -6.39 3.79
CA LYS A 51 13.52 -5.40 3.09
C LYS A 51 13.98 -5.86 1.72
N SER A 52 14.44 -7.10 1.64
CA SER A 52 14.92 -7.62 0.37
C SER A 52 13.81 -7.69 -0.66
N ASP A 53 12.62 -8.07 -0.22
CA ASP A 53 11.48 -8.17 -1.13
C ASP A 53 11.00 -6.79 -1.55
N LEU A 54 11.03 -5.84 -0.62
CA LEU A 54 10.67 -4.47 -0.96
C LEU A 54 11.60 -3.90 -2.00
N GLY A 55 12.89 -4.21 -1.89
CA GLY A 55 13.85 -3.78 -2.89
C GLY A 55 13.49 -4.27 -4.28
N THR A 56 13.05 -5.52 -4.36
CA THR A 56 12.63 -6.08 -5.64
C THR A 56 11.42 -5.33 -6.20
N LEU A 57 10.47 -5.01 -5.31
CA LEU A 57 9.30 -4.25 -5.74
C LEU A 57 9.67 -2.85 -6.20
N LEU A 58 10.60 -2.22 -5.52
CA LEU A 58 10.98 -0.86 -5.88
C LEU A 58 11.56 -0.77 -7.29
N ASP A 59 12.07 -1.87 -7.80
CA ASP A 59 12.57 -1.88 -9.16
C ASP A 59 11.45 -1.77 -10.18
N VAL A 60 10.24 -2.18 -9.83
CA VAL A 60 9.11 -2.15 -10.76
C VAL A 60 8.09 -1.07 -10.44
N LEU A 61 8.16 -0.51 -9.25
CA LEU A 61 7.23 0.53 -8.87
C LEU A 61 7.74 1.90 -9.27
N ASP A 62 6.83 2.78 -9.59
CA ASP A 62 7.17 4.16 -9.92
C ASP A 62 7.16 5.05 -8.68
N GLY A 63 6.53 4.59 -7.61
CA GLY A 63 6.50 5.34 -6.37
C GLY A 63 5.91 4.52 -5.25
N VAL A 64 6.06 5.01 -4.03
CA VAL A 64 5.53 4.35 -2.84
C VAL A 64 4.90 5.39 -1.95
N VAL A 65 3.74 5.06 -1.41
CA VAL A 65 3.03 5.92 -0.48
C VAL A 65 2.91 5.19 0.85
N LEU A 66 3.23 5.88 1.92
CA LEU A 66 3.02 5.35 3.24
C LEU A 66 1.68 5.86 3.73
N THR A 67 0.78 4.95 4.06
CA THR A 67 -0.46 5.39 4.66
C THR A 67 -0.11 5.85 6.06
N GLY A 68 -0.77 6.84 6.53
CA GLY A 68 -0.42 7.43 7.78
C GLY A 68 -0.44 6.47 8.90
N GLY A 69 -1.09 5.44 8.87
CA GLY A 69 -1.16 4.54 9.96
C GLY A 69 -1.68 5.25 11.19
N ARG A 70 -1.92 4.51 12.22
CA ARG A 70 -2.34 5.09 13.44
C ARG A 70 -1.14 5.49 14.13
N ALA A 71 -1.15 6.61 14.49
CA ALA A 71 -0.07 6.97 15.30
C ALA A 71 -0.25 6.31 16.56
N ASN A 72 0.24 5.87 16.90
CA ASN A 72 -0.05 5.40 17.96
C ASN A 72 0.35 4.93 18.44
#